data_096f4e865e1ad3705c52194c61beff73
#
_entry.id   096f4e865e1ad3705c52194c61beff73
#
_cell.length_a   1.000
_cell.length_b   1.000
_cell.length_c   1.000
_cell.angle_alpha   90.00
_cell.angle_beta   90.00
_cell.angle_gamma   90.00
#
_symmetry.space_group_name_H-M   'P 1'
#
loop_
_entity.id
_entity.type
_entity.pdbx_description
1 polymer ?
#
loop_
_entity_poly.entity_id
_entity_poly.type
_entity_poly.pdbx_seq_one_letter_code
_entity_poly.pdbx_strand_id
1 'polypeptide(L)'
;HLNSNDLYIHADLHGAPSCSLKLKDGFTILGNVSESQNGIKSMQIAQNLGDGIDDARELEEAIIAQAAQIAVCWSRAWGSGGAAATAFHVRPSQVSKQTESGESLGRGSFVVRGKRTWHRDLHLEIGMGIGVINGIPLPVCGTVETISKIFEKWIKIVPGREKKESIANKISKATGLIQDDVLSSLPPGGCSIEDHGLMNKS
;
A
#
# COMPACT_ATOMS: atom_id res chain seq x y z
N HIS A 1 2.20 16.54 -8.10
CA HIS A 1 3.33 16.66 -9.02
C HIS A 1 4.21 15.42 -8.86
N LEU A 2 4.59 14.79 -9.99
CA LEU A 2 5.60 13.74 -10.04
C LEU A 2 6.96 14.41 -10.24
N ASN A 3 7.94 14.07 -9.38
CA ASN A 3 9.32 14.48 -9.56
C ASN A 3 10.03 13.51 -10.52
N SER A 4 11.21 13.87 -11.02
CA SER A 4 11.96 13.04 -11.98
C SER A 4 12.29 11.63 -11.45
N ASN A 5 12.47 11.51 -10.14
CA ASN A 5 12.83 10.26 -9.45
C ASN A 5 11.63 9.45 -8.94
N ASP A 6 10.41 10.00 -9.06
CA ASP A 6 9.20 9.28 -8.66
C ASP A 6 8.83 8.21 -9.69
N LEU A 7 7.98 7.26 -9.29
CA LEU A 7 7.35 6.33 -10.23
C LEU A 7 5.83 6.54 -10.23
N TYR A 8 5.25 6.50 -11.42
CA TYR A 8 3.81 6.45 -11.60
C TYR A 8 3.37 5.00 -11.66
N ILE A 9 2.46 4.61 -10.77
CA ILE A 9 1.92 3.25 -10.67
C ILE A 9 0.42 3.30 -10.91
N HIS A 10 -0.09 2.37 -11.69
CA HIS A 10 -1.52 2.28 -11.99
C HIS A 10 -1.95 0.82 -12.12
N ALA A 11 -3.07 0.47 -11.49
CA ALA A 11 -3.71 -0.82 -11.73
C ALA A 11 -4.20 -0.88 -13.19
N ASP A 12 -4.09 -2.05 -13.82
CA ASP A 12 -4.53 -2.26 -15.22
C ASP A 12 -6.06 -2.38 -15.31
N LEU A 13 -6.72 -1.33 -14.86
CA LEU A 13 -8.18 -1.21 -14.83
C LEU A 13 -8.59 0.22 -15.14
N HIS A 14 -9.62 0.36 -15.99
CA HIS A 14 -10.16 1.67 -16.30
C HIS A 14 -10.72 2.36 -15.05
N GLY A 15 -10.31 3.62 -14.82
CA GLY A 15 -10.73 4.43 -13.68
C GLY A 15 -10.10 4.04 -12.34
N ALA A 16 -9.01 3.26 -12.35
CA ALA A 16 -8.21 3.04 -11.16
C ALA A 16 -7.53 4.35 -10.70
N PRO A 17 -7.26 4.51 -9.40
CA PRO A 17 -6.57 5.68 -8.91
C PRO A 17 -5.14 5.74 -9.42
N SER A 18 -4.65 6.95 -9.67
CA SER A 18 -3.25 7.21 -9.98
C SER A 18 -2.42 7.20 -8.69
N CYS A 19 -1.42 6.36 -8.63
CA CYS A 19 -0.50 6.27 -7.51
C CYS A 19 0.87 6.84 -7.88
N SER A 20 1.52 7.49 -6.92
CA SER A 20 2.88 8.01 -7.06
C SER A 20 3.75 7.41 -5.96
N LEU A 21 4.73 6.62 -6.34
CA LEU A 21 5.77 6.17 -5.43
C LEU A 21 6.88 7.22 -5.39
N LYS A 22 7.10 7.81 -4.22
CA LYS A 22 8.13 8.82 -3.98
C LYS A 22 9.44 8.12 -3.61
N LEU A 23 10.36 8.07 -4.57
CA LEU A 23 11.71 7.57 -4.32
C LEU A 23 12.58 8.78 -3.97
N LYS A 24 13.02 8.86 -2.70
CA LYS A 24 14.01 9.86 -2.30
C LYS A 24 15.41 9.37 -2.64
N ASP A 25 16.33 10.31 -2.87
CA ASP A 25 17.74 10.00 -3.04
C ASP A 25 18.25 9.28 -1.77
N GLY A 26 18.73 8.05 -1.97
CA GLY A 26 19.09 7.15 -0.90
C GLY A 26 17.87 6.44 -0.31
N PHE A 27 17.71 5.17 -0.68
CA PHE A 27 16.70 4.31 -0.07
C PHE A 27 16.96 4.20 1.42
N THR A 28 15.93 4.53 2.19
CA THR A 28 15.96 4.28 3.60
C THR A 28 15.22 2.99 3.88
N ILE A 29 15.95 1.91 4.11
CA ILE A 29 15.39 0.61 4.43
C ILE A 29 14.96 0.58 5.88
N LEU A 30 13.79 0.06 6.12
CA LEU A 30 13.29 -0.27 7.43
C LEU A 30 14.06 -1.47 7.98
N GLY A 31 15.09 -1.21 8.78
CA GLY A 31 15.78 -2.23 9.55
C GLY A 31 15.41 -2.15 11.01
N ASN A 32 15.44 -3.29 11.67
CA ASN A 32 15.22 -3.55 13.09
C ASN A 32 14.31 -2.56 13.84
N VAL A 33 13.13 -3.01 14.14
CA VAL A 33 12.19 -2.33 15.04
C VAL A 33 12.75 -2.44 16.46
N SER A 34 13.24 -1.35 17.04
CA SER A 34 13.61 -1.32 18.45
C SER A 34 12.40 -0.90 19.30
N GLU A 35 12.19 -1.54 20.42
CA GLU A 35 11.20 -1.10 21.40
C GLU A 35 11.63 0.24 21.99
N SER A 36 10.82 1.27 21.83
CA SER A 36 10.96 2.50 22.61
C SER A 36 10.30 2.32 23.98
N GLN A 37 10.74 3.13 24.96
CA GLN A 37 10.24 3.07 26.34
C GLN A 37 8.73 3.24 26.53
N ASN A 38 7.98 3.49 25.45
CA ASN A 38 6.52 3.67 25.44
C ASN A 38 5.76 2.61 24.64
N GLY A 39 6.34 1.44 24.40
CA GLY A 39 5.68 0.37 23.63
C GLY A 39 5.52 0.65 22.13
N ILE A 40 6.08 1.76 21.67
CA ILE A 40 6.12 2.12 20.25
C ILE A 40 7.37 1.48 19.66
N LYS A 41 7.19 0.55 18.75
CA LYS A 41 8.27 0.11 17.90
C LYS A 41 8.62 1.26 16.96
N SER A 42 9.63 2.05 17.29
CA SER A 42 10.15 3.04 16.35
C SER A 42 10.88 2.33 15.23
N MET A 43 10.43 2.57 14.01
CA MET A 43 11.12 2.08 12.82
C MET A 43 12.43 2.85 12.70
N GLN A 44 13.54 2.25 13.12
CA GLN A 44 14.86 2.73 12.76
C GLN A 44 15.17 2.26 11.35
N ILE A 45 15.50 3.21 10.54
CA ILE A 45 15.92 3.02 9.17
C ILE A 45 17.38 2.57 9.22
N ALA A 46 17.65 1.32 8.87
CA ALA A 46 19.01 0.80 8.86
C ALA A 46 19.81 1.38 7.68
N GLN A 47 20.91 2.04 8.02
CA GLN A 47 21.95 2.48 7.08
C GLN A 47 23.00 1.39 6.82
N ASN A 48 22.62 0.16 6.68
CA ASN A 48 23.55 -0.91 6.32
C ASN A 48 22.90 -1.82 5.31
N LEU A 49 22.79 -1.35 4.05
CA LEU A 49 22.88 -2.24 2.92
C LEU A 49 24.31 -2.75 2.88
N GLY A 50 24.48 -4.07 2.93
CA GLY A 50 25.75 -4.70 2.60
C GLY A 50 26.29 -4.15 1.26
N ASP A 51 27.57 -4.22 1.05
CA ASP A 51 28.35 -3.60 -0.04
C ASP A 51 27.97 -4.07 -1.47
N GLY A 52 26.73 -4.50 -1.74
CA GLY A 52 26.29 -5.07 -3.02
C GLY A 52 25.27 -4.17 -3.77
N ILE A 53 25.62 -3.79 -4.99
CA ILE A 53 24.71 -3.16 -5.98
C ILE A 53 23.48 -4.03 -6.21
N ASP A 54 23.59 -5.35 -6.09
CA ASP A 54 22.52 -6.32 -6.26
C ASP A 54 21.47 -6.20 -5.15
N ASP A 55 21.88 -6.05 -3.90
CA ASP A 55 20.98 -5.89 -2.74
C ASP A 55 20.10 -4.62 -2.86
N ALA A 56 20.71 -3.51 -3.33
CA ALA A 56 19.99 -2.25 -3.51
C ALA A 56 18.94 -2.34 -4.62
N ARG A 57 19.24 -3.06 -5.69
CA ARG A 57 18.33 -3.28 -6.82
C ARG A 57 17.18 -4.20 -6.45
N GLU A 58 17.47 -5.29 -5.76
CA GLU A 58 16.45 -6.23 -5.27
C GLU A 58 15.49 -5.53 -4.32
N LEU A 59 15.99 -4.65 -3.46
CA LEU A 59 15.17 -3.85 -2.57
C LEU A 59 14.28 -2.87 -3.33
N GLU A 60 14.82 -2.17 -4.33
CA GLU A 60 14.03 -1.26 -5.16
C GLU A 60 12.88 -2.02 -5.85
N GLU A 61 13.18 -3.17 -6.44
CA GLU A 61 12.19 -4.02 -7.09
C GLU A 61 11.11 -4.50 -6.10
N ALA A 62 11.50 -4.88 -4.88
CA ALA A 62 10.58 -5.27 -3.81
C ALA A 62 9.66 -4.12 -3.36
N ILE A 63 10.20 -2.91 -3.19
CA ILE A 63 9.42 -1.71 -2.85
C ILE A 63 8.41 -1.38 -3.95
N ILE A 64 8.83 -1.44 -5.21
CA ILE A 64 7.95 -1.17 -6.35
C ILE A 64 6.84 -2.22 -6.43
N ALA A 65 7.15 -3.50 -6.22
CA ALA A 65 6.17 -4.59 -6.21
C ALA A 65 5.13 -4.40 -5.10
N GLN A 66 5.54 -4.04 -3.89
CA GLN A 66 4.63 -3.74 -2.78
C GLN A 66 3.74 -2.53 -3.09
N ALA A 67 4.30 -1.46 -3.64
CA ALA A 67 3.53 -0.29 -4.04
C ALA A 67 2.52 -0.61 -5.15
N ALA A 68 2.88 -1.49 -6.09
CA ALA A 68 1.98 -1.99 -7.13
C ALA A 68 0.84 -2.83 -6.54
N GLN A 69 1.12 -3.69 -5.55
CA GLN A 69 0.09 -4.43 -4.83
C GLN A 69 -0.88 -3.50 -4.08
N ILE A 70 -0.38 -2.50 -3.39
CA ILE A 70 -1.22 -1.49 -2.74
C ILE A 70 -2.10 -0.78 -3.79
N ALA A 71 -1.55 -0.41 -4.93
CA ALA A 71 -2.32 0.25 -5.99
C ALA A 71 -3.50 -0.60 -6.51
N VAL A 72 -3.34 -1.91 -6.67
CA VAL A 72 -4.45 -2.79 -7.07
C VAL A 72 -5.46 -2.99 -5.95
N CYS A 73 -5.03 -3.08 -4.69
CA CYS A 73 -5.92 -3.22 -3.54
C CYS A 73 -6.83 -2.01 -3.35
N TRP A 74 -6.38 -0.79 -3.65
CA TRP A 74 -7.20 0.43 -3.60
C TRP A 74 -7.89 0.76 -4.93
N SER A 75 -7.92 -0.18 -5.88
CA SER A 75 -8.65 -0.05 -7.15
C SER A 75 -9.98 -0.82 -7.14
N ARG A 76 -10.72 -0.70 -8.23
CA ARG A 76 -11.94 -1.51 -8.44
C ARG A 76 -11.68 -3.01 -8.51
N ALA A 77 -10.42 -3.45 -8.66
CA ALA A 77 -10.06 -4.86 -8.59
C ALA A 77 -10.52 -5.50 -7.28
N TRP A 78 -10.48 -4.76 -6.16
CA TRP A 78 -10.91 -5.27 -4.86
C TRP A 78 -12.34 -5.82 -4.86
N GLY A 79 -13.26 -5.17 -5.56
CA GLY A 79 -14.66 -5.60 -5.65
C GLY A 79 -15.00 -6.50 -6.85
N SER A 80 -14.01 -6.88 -7.67
CA SER A 80 -14.25 -7.62 -8.92
C SER A 80 -14.52 -9.12 -8.74
N GLY A 81 -14.31 -9.66 -7.53
CA GLY A 81 -14.43 -11.08 -7.24
C GLY A 81 -13.19 -11.92 -7.59
N GLY A 82 -12.15 -11.32 -8.13
CA GLY A 82 -10.86 -11.97 -8.36
C GLY A 82 -10.00 -12.02 -7.08
N ALA A 83 -9.00 -12.89 -7.06
CA ALA A 83 -8.02 -13.00 -5.97
C ALA A 83 -6.74 -12.21 -6.26
N ALA A 84 -6.50 -11.82 -7.51
CA ALA A 84 -5.32 -11.10 -7.95
C ALA A 84 -5.65 -10.13 -9.09
N ALA A 85 -4.77 -9.16 -9.29
CA ALA A 85 -4.87 -8.18 -10.36
C ALA A 85 -3.48 -7.81 -10.91
N THR A 86 -3.47 -7.01 -11.95
CA THR A 86 -2.23 -6.56 -12.62
C THR A 86 -2.10 -5.04 -12.45
N ALA A 87 -0.88 -4.57 -12.24
CA ALA A 87 -0.52 -3.16 -12.31
C ALA A 87 0.69 -2.96 -13.21
N PHE A 88 0.97 -1.72 -13.54
CA PHE A 88 2.21 -1.35 -14.20
C PHE A 88 2.81 -0.10 -13.55
N HIS A 89 4.10 0.07 -13.71
CA HIS A 89 4.74 1.33 -13.41
C HIS A 89 5.45 1.90 -14.63
N VAL A 90 5.60 3.21 -14.62
CA VAL A 90 6.32 3.98 -15.62
C VAL A 90 7.03 5.18 -14.98
N ARG A 91 8.00 5.74 -15.68
CA ARG A 91 8.67 6.97 -15.27
C ARG A 91 7.79 8.20 -15.52
N PRO A 92 7.97 9.30 -14.80
CA PRO A 92 7.19 10.54 -14.97
C PRO A 92 7.23 11.08 -16.41
N SER A 93 8.36 10.94 -17.09
CA SER A 93 8.52 11.35 -18.49
C SER A 93 7.58 10.64 -19.49
N GLN A 94 7.04 9.49 -19.10
CA GLN A 94 6.09 8.72 -19.89
C GLN A 94 4.63 9.11 -19.64
N VAL A 95 4.36 9.97 -18.65
CA VAL A 95 3.01 10.37 -18.25
C VAL A 95 2.72 11.79 -18.74
N SER A 96 1.65 11.98 -19.50
CA SER A 96 1.23 13.26 -20.04
C SER A 96 -0.23 13.53 -19.75
N LYS A 97 -0.58 14.82 -19.61
CA LYS A 97 -1.96 15.30 -19.59
C LYS A 97 -2.47 15.72 -20.97
N GLN A 98 -1.64 15.59 -22.00
CA GLN A 98 -2.01 15.94 -23.37
C GLN A 98 -2.05 14.68 -24.23
N THR A 99 -3.05 14.62 -25.10
CA THR A 99 -3.15 13.64 -26.18
C THR A 99 -2.05 13.85 -27.23
N GLU A 100 -1.93 12.98 -28.21
CA GLU A 100 -1.03 13.18 -29.36
C GLU A 100 -1.46 14.36 -30.23
N SER A 101 -2.76 14.67 -30.27
CA SER A 101 -3.32 15.84 -30.94
C SER A 101 -3.12 17.15 -30.17
N GLY A 102 -2.52 17.12 -28.98
CA GLY A 102 -2.27 18.31 -28.15
C GLY A 102 -3.44 18.72 -27.26
N GLU A 103 -4.56 18.01 -27.29
CA GLU A 103 -5.72 18.30 -26.46
C GLU A 103 -5.47 17.92 -25.00
N SER A 104 -5.91 18.77 -24.07
CA SER A 104 -5.83 18.51 -22.63
C SER A 104 -6.86 17.49 -22.19
N LEU A 105 -6.41 16.48 -21.46
CA LEU A 105 -7.29 15.50 -20.85
C LEU A 105 -8.00 16.05 -19.61
N GLY A 106 -9.21 15.57 -19.38
CA GLY A 106 -10.00 15.89 -18.20
C GLY A 106 -9.27 15.54 -16.88
N ARG A 107 -9.80 16.08 -15.77
CA ARG A 107 -9.24 15.86 -14.42
C ARG A 107 -9.15 14.38 -14.12
N GLY A 108 -7.98 13.91 -13.68
CA GLY A 108 -7.74 12.50 -13.32
C GLY A 108 -7.32 11.59 -14.49
N SER A 109 -7.41 12.04 -15.74
CA SER A 109 -6.99 11.28 -16.91
C SER A 109 -5.55 11.61 -17.30
N PHE A 110 -4.81 10.56 -17.71
CA PHE A 110 -3.41 10.66 -18.17
C PHE A 110 -3.18 9.75 -19.37
N VAL A 111 -2.30 10.16 -20.26
CA VAL A 111 -1.74 9.29 -21.32
C VAL A 111 -0.42 8.74 -20.84
N VAL A 112 -0.27 7.43 -20.94
CA VAL A 112 0.98 6.74 -20.66
C VAL A 112 1.60 6.31 -21.98
N ARG A 113 2.80 6.79 -22.28
CA ARG A 113 3.53 6.51 -23.51
C ARG A 113 4.71 5.58 -23.26
N GLY A 114 5.12 4.85 -24.30
CA GLY A 114 6.29 3.98 -24.27
C GLY A 114 6.06 2.67 -23.50
N LYS A 115 7.16 2.01 -23.16
CA LYS A 115 7.16 0.68 -22.53
C LYS A 115 6.73 0.78 -21.07
N ARG A 116 5.79 -0.08 -20.67
CA ARG A 116 5.36 -0.25 -19.28
C ARG A 116 6.09 -1.43 -18.66
N THR A 117 6.43 -1.31 -17.39
CA THR A 117 6.90 -2.44 -16.59
C THR A 117 5.71 -3.02 -15.84
N TRP A 118 5.40 -4.28 -16.09
CA TRP A 118 4.21 -4.95 -15.59
C TRP A 118 4.50 -5.73 -14.31
N HIS A 119 3.54 -5.66 -13.39
CA HIS A 119 3.46 -6.47 -12.17
C HIS A 119 2.18 -7.29 -12.27
N ARG A 120 2.33 -8.59 -12.42
CA ARG A 120 1.22 -9.52 -12.62
C ARG A 120 0.95 -10.30 -11.34
N ASP A 121 -0.23 -10.89 -11.25
CA ASP A 121 -0.63 -11.79 -10.16
C ASP A 121 -0.46 -11.17 -8.76
N LEU A 122 -0.69 -9.86 -8.66
CA LEU A 122 -0.67 -9.14 -7.39
C LEU A 122 -1.90 -9.52 -6.57
N HIS A 123 -1.69 -10.16 -5.42
CA HIS A 123 -2.77 -10.61 -4.56
C HIS A 123 -3.59 -9.44 -4.01
N LEU A 124 -4.92 -9.61 -4.00
CA LEU A 124 -5.84 -8.66 -3.38
C LEU A 124 -5.95 -8.96 -1.89
N GLU A 125 -4.94 -8.57 -1.14
CA GLU A 125 -4.87 -8.72 0.31
C GLU A 125 -4.04 -7.61 0.91
N ILE A 126 -4.40 -7.20 2.13
CA ILE A 126 -3.62 -6.25 2.93
C ILE A 126 -3.50 -6.75 4.37
N GLY A 127 -2.45 -6.33 5.04
CA GLY A 127 -2.33 -6.41 6.48
C GLY A 127 -2.72 -5.09 7.14
N MET A 128 -3.24 -5.14 8.36
CA MET A 128 -3.48 -3.98 9.21
C MET A 128 -2.99 -4.27 10.62
N GLY A 129 -2.17 -3.38 11.16
CA GLY A 129 -1.73 -3.33 12.55
C GLY A 129 -2.10 -2.00 13.19
N ILE A 130 -1.70 -1.78 14.44
CA ILE A 130 -1.90 -0.52 15.17
C ILE A 130 -0.54 0.14 15.37
N GLY A 131 -0.34 1.30 14.76
CA GLY A 131 0.79 2.18 15.03
C GLY A 131 0.42 3.29 15.99
N VAL A 132 1.40 3.92 16.61
CA VAL A 132 1.19 5.09 17.45
C VAL A 132 2.01 6.25 16.91
N ILE A 133 1.34 7.34 16.55
CA ILE A 133 1.97 8.57 16.04
C ILE A 133 1.65 9.70 17.01
N ASN A 134 2.66 10.31 17.61
CA ASN A 134 2.50 11.37 18.62
C ASN A 134 1.54 10.98 19.76
N GLY A 135 1.60 9.73 20.21
CA GLY A 135 0.74 9.21 21.28
C GLY A 135 -0.68 8.82 20.84
N ILE A 136 -1.02 8.95 19.55
CA ILE A 136 -2.34 8.63 19.02
C ILE A 136 -2.27 7.27 18.32
N PRO A 137 -3.08 6.27 18.74
CA PRO A 137 -3.15 4.99 18.04
C PRO A 137 -3.90 5.15 16.71
N LEU A 138 -3.30 4.67 15.64
CA LEU A 138 -3.83 4.73 14.28
C LEU A 138 -3.72 3.38 13.59
N PRO A 139 -4.66 3.03 12.69
CA PRO A 139 -4.52 1.86 11.82
C PRO A 139 -3.36 2.09 10.84
N VAL A 140 -2.48 1.09 10.74
CA VAL A 140 -1.37 1.07 9.78
C VAL A 140 -1.61 -0.08 8.82
N CYS A 141 -1.78 0.23 7.53
CA CYS A 141 -2.01 -0.75 6.48
C CYS A 141 -0.79 -0.87 5.56
N GLY A 142 -0.61 -2.07 5.04
CA GLY A 142 0.45 -2.38 4.09
C GLY A 142 0.24 -3.75 3.46
N THR A 143 1.24 -4.25 2.74
CA THR A 143 1.22 -5.64 2.29
C THR A 143 1.25 -6.57 3.50
N VAL A 144 0.66 -7.75 3.36
CA VAL A 144 0.67 -8.78 4.42
C VAL A 144 2.09 -9.10 4.86
N GLU A 145 3.02 -9.19 3.91
CA GLU A 145 4.43 -9.44 4.20
C GLU A 145 5.03 -8.36 5.11
N THR A 146 4.81 -7.09 4.81
CA THR A 146 5.35 -5.98 5.61
C THR A 146 4.71 -5.91 6.98
N ILE A 147 3.39 -5.99 7.05
CA ILE A 147 2.64 -5.85 8.31
C ILE A 147 2.95 -7.00 9.27
N SER A 148 3.02 -8.24 8.77
CA SER A 148 3.36 -9.41 9.59
C SER A 148 4.78 -9.38 10.16
N LYS A 149 5.71 -8.68 9.50
CA LYS A 149 7.09 -8.49 10.00
C LYS A 149 7.18 -7.37 11.04
N ILE A 150 6.31 -6.35 10.95
CA ILE A 150 6.35 -5.16 11.81
C ILE A 150 5.52 -5.35 13.08
N PHE A 151 4.37 -6.00 12.97
CA PHE A 151 3.41 -6.13 14.07
C PHE A 151 3.30 -7.58 14.51
N GLU A 152 3.40 -7.81 15.81
CA GLU A 152 3.14 -9.13 16.41
C GLU A 152 1.65 -9.50 16.33
N LYS A 153 0.78 -8.49 16.51
CA LYS A 153 -0.67 -8.64 16.42
C LYS A 153 -1.20 -7.80 15.26
N TRP A 154 -1.86 -8.44 14.34
CA TRP A 154 -2.35 -7.80 13.12
C TRP A 154 -3.54 -8.58 12.54
N ILE A 155 -4.19 -8.02 11.55
CA ILE A 155 -5.24 -8.70 10.79
C ILE A 155 -4.89 -8.72 9.31
N LYS A 156 -5.24 -9.80 8.65
CA LYS A 156 -5.27 -9.90 7.20
C LYS A 156 -6.67 -9.56 6.71
N ILE A 157 -6.75 -8.72 5.70
CA ILE A 157 -7.99 -8.27 5.08
C ILE A 157 -7.95 -8.67 3.61
N VAL A 158 -9.00 -9.31 3.15
CA VAL A 158 -9.16 -9.77 1.76
C VAL A 158 -10.53 -9.33 1.22
N PRO A 159 -10.75 -9.33 -0.12
CA PRO A 159 -12.08 -9.12 -0.68
C PRO A 159 -13.10 -10.08 -0.07
N GLY A 160 -14.28 -9.56 0.24
CA GLY A 160 -15.32 -10.34 0.90
C GLY A 160 -16.71 -9.75 0.69
N ARG A 161 -17.70 -10.33 1.34
CA ARG A 161 -19.11 -9.91 1.20
C ARG A 161 -19.58 -8.92 2.27
N GLU A 162 -18.82 -8.79 3.35
CA GLU A 162 -19.20 -7.90 4.44
C GLU A 162 -18.86 -6.45 4.07
N LYS A 163 -19.80 -5.54 4.32
CA LYS A 163 -19.62 -4.10 4.05
C LYS A 163 -18.45 -3.56 4.87
N LYS A 164 -17.65 -2.70 4.27
CA LYS A 164 -16.46 -2.13 4.94
C LYS A 164 -16.82 -1.34 6.20
N GLU A 165 -18.01 -0.74 6.27
CA GLU A 165 -18.51 -0.04 7.46
C GLU A 165 -18.70 -0.99 8.64
N SER A 166 -19.23 -2.21 8.37
CA SER A 166 -19.37 -3.26 9.37
C SER A 166 -18.02 -3.78 9.85
N ILE A 167 -17.09 -3.98 8.92
CA ILE A 167 -15.71 -4.37 9.23
C ILE A 167 -15.03 -3.32 10.10
N ALA A 168 -15.13 -2.03 9.72
CA ALA A 168 -14.55 -0.93 10.49
C ALA A 168 -15.10 -0.87 11.91
N ASN A 169 -16.42 -1.07 12.07
CA ASN A 169 -17.05 -1.12 13.40
C ASN A 169 -16.53 -2.29 14.25
N LYS A 170 -16.38 -3.49 13.66
CA LYS A 170 -15.81 -4.66 14.36
C LYS A 170 -14.39 -4.40 14.85
N ILE A 171 -13.53 -3.88 13.97
CA ILE A 171 -12.15 -3.55 14.31
C ILE A 171 -12.10 -2.47 15.39
N SER A 172 -12.86 -1.39 15.23
CA SER A 172 -12.95 -0.29 16.21
C SER A 172 -13.36 -0.79 17.59
N LYS A 173 -14.40 -1.63 17.68
CA LYS A 173 -14.86 -2.21 18.95
C LYS A 173 -13.83 -3.13 19.59
N ALA A 174 -13.09 -3.88 18.81
CA ALA A 174 -12.09 -4.82 19.32
C ALA A 174 -10.81 -4.11 19.79
N THR A 175 -10.41 -3.04 19.09
CA THR A 175 -9.11 -2.39 19.26
C THR A 175 -9.14 -1.05 19.99
N GLY A 176 -10.31 -0.41 20.03
CA GLY A 176 -10.45 0.97 20.55
C GLY A 176 -10.05 2.07 19.55
N LEU A 177 -9.66 1.70 18.31
CA LEU A 177 -9.40 2.68 17.26
C LEU A 177 -10.65 3.46 16.88
N ILE A 178 -10.48 4.69 16.42
CA ILE A 178 -11.57 5.51 15.87
C ILE A 178 -12.11 4.86 14.60
N GLN A 179 -13.42 4.65 14.52
CA GLN A 179 -14.06 3.93 13.43
C GLN A 179 -13.80 4.59 12.06
N ASP A 180 -13.80 5.91 11.98
CA ASP A 180 -13.57 6.65 10.74
C ASP A 180 -12.14 6.50 10.24
N ASP A 181 -11.16 6.41 11.15
CA ASP A 181 -9.76 6.14 10.80
C ASP A 181 -9.62 4.74 10.21
N VAL A 182 -10.25 3.74 10.84
CA VAL A 182 -10.27 2.37 10.32
C VAL A 182 -10.98 2.33 8.97
N LEU A 183 -12.15 2.95 8.83
CA LEU A 183 -12.93 2.98 7.59
C LEU A 183 -12.13 3.59 6.43
N SER A 184 -11.40 4.67 6.70
CA SER A 184 -10.55 5.36 5.71
C SER A 184 -9.36 4.52 5.27
N SER A 185 -8.92 3.59 6.13
CA SER A 185 -7.77 2.71 5.89
C SER A 185 -8.16 1.39 5.17
N LEU A 186 -9.44 1.13 4.95
CA LEU A 186 -9.92 -0.07 4.25
C LEU A 186 -10.00 0.16 2.74
N PRO A 187 -9.72 -0.88 1.93
CA PRO A 187 -9.93 -0.86 0.48
C PRO A 187 -11.39 -0.58 0.09
N PRO A 188 -11.65 -0.15 -1.16
CA PRO A 188 -13.00 0.14 -1.63
C PRO A 188 -13.78 -1.14 -1.89
N GLY A 189 -14.79 -1.44 -1.10
CA GLY A 189 -15.67 -2.59 -1.31
C GLY A 189 -15.82 -3.48 -0.08
N GLY A 190 -16.43 -4.64 -0.29
CA GLY A 190 -16.63 -5.63 0.77
C GLY A 190 -15.32 -6.30 1.18
N CYS A 191 -15.24 -6.68 2.44
CA CYS A 191 -14.05 -7.28 3.03
C CYS A 191 -14.38 -8.54 3.83
N SER A 192 -13.35 -9.36 4.05
CA SER A 192 -13.32 -10.42 5.07
C SER A 192 -12.01 -10.28 5.87
N ILE A 193 -12.04 -10.68 7.13
CA ILE A 193 -10.92 -10.56 8.05
C ILE A 193 -10.44 -11.95 8.47
N GLU A 194 -9.12 -12.12 8.50
CA GLU A 194 -8.42 -13.19 9.20
C GLU A 194 -7.62 -12.56 10.34
N ASP A 195 -7.95 -12.95 11.59
CA ASP A 195 -7.34 -12.34 12.78
C ASP A 195 -6.07 -13.08 13.20
N HIS A 196 -4.98 -12.33 13.28
CA HIS A 196 -3.69 -12.78 13.81
C HIS A 196 -3.41 -12.14 15.18
N GLY A 197 -4.42 -12.14 16.05
CA GLY A 197 -4.33 -11.73 17.45
C GLY A 197 -4.64 -10.25 17.72
N LEU A 198 -4.96 -9.45 16.70
CA LEU A 198 -5.25 -8.04 16.90
C LEU A 198 -6.61 -7.79 17.56
N MET A 199 -7.60 -8.61 17.21
CA MET A 199 -8.99 -8.45 17.66
C MET A 199 -9.32 -9.27 18.93
N ASN A 200 -8.43 -10.17 19.32
CA ASN A 200 -8.60 -10.95 20.53
C ASN A 200 -8.36 -10.07 21.76
N LYS A 201 -9.40 -9.84 22.55
CA LYS A 201 -9.25 -9.28 23.91
C LYS A 201 -8.50 -10.32 24.74
N SER A 202 -7.26 -10.00 25.14
CA SER A 202 -6.53 -10.70 26.19
C SER A 202 -7.26 -10.54 27.53
#